data_61a73297c035e340d197f708023ae53e
#
_entry.id   61a73297c035e340d197f708023ae53e
#
_cell.length_a   1.000
_cell.length_b   1.000
_cell.length_c   1.000
_cell.angle_alpha   90.00
_cell.angle_beta   90.00
_cell.angle_gamma   90.00
#
_symmetry.space_group_name_H-M   'P 1'
#
loop_
_entity.id
_entity.type
_entity.pdbx_description
1 polymer ?
#
loop_
_entity_poly.entity_id
_entity_poly.type
_entity_poly.pdbx_seq_one_letter_code
_entity_poly.pdbx_strand_id
1 'polypeptide(L)'
;DLETISKDYDIASFVTQDEGSNGTDTVSAWVFDITRTPGESAVIDDGTNYYVVHFKSMSRQEYNTIDVRHILARVDSSSLDKKSDTYEQDLADLKAQKKAEAEKIYQEWKDGEATEESFAALADKYSADSPEGGLYTQVYHNMMVTEFNDWCFDAARQPGDTDIVETTYGYHIMYFVGQDLPYWQVRVTNTLKTNDFNDWYKGLQQDYTVTEGSGMKFVG
;
A
#
# COMPACT_ATOMS: atom_id res chain seq x y z
N ASP A 1 -11.48 -29.86 9.79
CA ASP A 1 -11.14 -28.48 10.18
C ASP A 1 -12.15 -27.47 9.59
N LEU A 2 -12.08 -26.18 9.95
CA LEU A 2 -13.04 -25.17 9.47
C LEU A 2 -12.99 -24.96 7.95
N GLU A 3 -11.84 -25.13 7.32
CA GLU A 3 -11.70 -25.01 5.87
C GLU A 3 -12.48 -26.12 5.14
N THR A 4 -12.43 -27.35 5.66
CA THR A 4 -13.22 -28.46 5.13
C THR A 4 -14.72 -28.21 5.31
N ILE A 5 -15.12 -27.76 6.51
CA ILE A 5 -16.52 -27.44 6.81
C ILE A 5 -17.02 -26.31 5.90
N SER A 6 -16.21 -25.28 5.62
CA SER A 6 -16.61 -24.16 4.77
C SER A 6 -16.98 -24.60 3.35
N LYS A 7 -16.30 -25.61 2.83
CA LYS A 7 -16.59 -26.17 1.49
C LYS A 7 -17.87 -27.01 1.47
N ASP A 8 -18.18 -27.68 2.59
CA ASP A 8 -19.33 -28.57 2.70
C ASP A 8 -20.67 -27.83 2.91
N TYR A 9 -20.61 -26.61 3.46
CA TYR A 9 -21.79 -25.84 3.86
C TYR A 9 -22.02 -24.53 3.09
N ASP A 10 -21.37 -24.34 1.93
CA ASP A 10 -21.52 -23.15 1.09
C ASP A 10 -21.36 -21.83 1.87
N ILE A 11 -20.30 -21.75 2.67
CA ILE A 11 -19.98 -20.56 3.47
C ILE A 11 -19.52 -19.43 2.55
N ALA A 12 -20.13 -18.26 2.67
CA ALA A 12 -19.94 -17.10 1.80
C ALA A 12 -18.49 -16.59 1.76
N SER A 13 -17.76 -16.73 2.85
CA SER A 13 -16.34 -16.37 2.90
C SER A 13 -15.59 -17.17 3.96
N PHE A 14 -14.31 -17.42 3.72
CA PHE A 14 -13.41 -18.07 4.64
C PHE A 14 -12.10 -17.28 4.71
N VAL A 15 -11.76 -16.80 5.90
CA VAL A 15 -10.55 -16.01 6.16
C VAL A 15 -9.65 -16.79 7.10
N THR A 16 -8.39 -16.99 6.72
CA THR A 16 -7.40 -17.70 7.53
C THR A 16 -6.47 -16.79 8.32
N GLN A 17 -6.43 -15.52 7.95
CA GLN A 17 -5.56 -14.51 8.57
C GLN A 17 -6.27 -13.16 8.55
N ASP A 18 -6.19 -12.42 9.64
CA ASP A 18 -6.67 -11.04 9.75
C ASP A 18 -5.55 -10.15 10.31
N GLU A 19 -5.40 -8.95 9.77
CA GLU A 19 -4.32 -8.03 10.09
C GLU A 19 -4.86 -6.79 10.79
N GLY A 20 -4.80 -6.80 12.12
CA GLY A 20 -5.12 -5.65 12.95
C GLY A 20 -6.62 -5.40 13.09
N SER A 21 -6.99 -4.76 14.18
CA SER A 21 -8.37 -4.39 14.46
C SER A 21 -8.52 -2.89 14.47
N ASN A 22 -9.60 -2.41 13.85
CA ASN A 22 -10.09 -1.05 14.07
C ASN A 22 -10.89 -0.98 15.40
N GLY A 23 -11.12 -2.12 16.04
CA GLY A 23 -11.81 -2.23 17.32
C GLY A 23 -13.32 -1.91 17.29
N THR A 24 -13.90 -1.71 16.12
CA THR A 24 -15.26 -1.20 15.97
C THR A 24 -16.29 -2.26 15.63
N ASP A 25 -15.90 -3.38 15.04
CA ASP A 25 -16.80 -4.47 14.71
C ASP A 25 -16.69 -5.62 15.73
N THR A 26 -17.76 -6.39 15.84
CA THR A 26 -17.93 -7.43 16.86
C THR A 26 -16.93 -8.59 16.67
N VAL A 27 -16.61 -8.93 15.44
CA VAL A 27 -15.69 -10.02 15.11
C VAL A 27 -14.26 -9.61 15.47
N SER A 28 -13.82 -8.43 15.01
CA SER A 28 -12.50 -7.89 15.35
C SER A 28 -12.32 -7.73 16.86
N ALA A 29 -13.33 -7.22 17.57
CA ALA A 29 -13.28 -7.09 19.03
C ALA A 29 -13.07 -8.45 19.71
N TRP A 30 -13.68 -9.51 19.21
CA TRP A 30 -13.48 -10.85 19.73
C TRP A 30 -12.13 -11.43 19.37
N VAL A 31 -11.69 -11.31 18.09
CA VAL A 31 -10.45 -11.91 17.59
C VAL A 31 -9.20 -11.26 18.22
N PHE A 32 -9.22 -9.93 18.39
CA PHE A 32 -8.07 -9.18 18.91
C PHE A 32 -8.11 -8.92 20.42
N ASP A 33 -9.01 -9.59 21.15
CA ASP A 33 -8.96 -9.58 22.60
C ASP A 33 -7.67 -10.26 23.09
N ILE A 34 -6.84 -9.49 23.81
CA ILE A 34 -5.51 -9.94 24.27
C ILE A 34 -5.57 -11.12 25.26
N THR A 35 -6.73 -11.42 25.80
CA THR A 35 -6.94 -12.57 26.70
C THR A 35 -7.23 -13.88 25.94
N ARG A 36 -7.40 -13.80 24.63
CA ARG A 36 -7.74 -14.94 23.78
C ARG A 36 -6.63 -15.99 23.76
N THR A 37 -7.01 -17.27 23.89
CA THR A 37 -6.07 -18.39 23.85
C THR A 37 -6.27 -19.27 22.61
N PRO A 38 -5.18 -19.81 22.03
CA PRO A 38 -5.29 -20.70 20.86
C PRO A 38 -6.25 -21.87 21.10
N GLY A 39 -7.11 -22.12 20.13
CA GLY A 39 -8.14 -23.18 20.18
C GLY A 39 -9.52 -22.70 20.60
N GLU A 40 -9.67 -21.46 21.11
CA GLU A 40 -10.99 -20.91 21.39
C GLU A 40 -11.81 -20.75 20.12
N SER A 41 -13.12 -20.94 20.26
CA SER A 41 -14.08 -20.77 19.16
C SER A 41 -15.36 -20.13 19.65
N ALA A 42 -15.98 -19.34 18.78
CA ALA A 42 -17.27 -18.71 19.07
C ALA A 42 -18.14 -18.63 17.81
N VAL A 43 -19.44 -18.42 18.04
CA VAL A 43 -20.36 -17.92 17.00
C VAL A 43 -20.68 -16.47 17.37
N ILE A 44 -20.39 -15.57 16.46
CA ILE A 44 -20.57 -14.13 16.65
C ILE A 44 -21.69 -13.66 15.72
N ASP A 45 -22.66 -12.98 16.30
CA ASP A 45 -23.75 -12.30 15.58
C ASP A 45 -23.42 -10.80 15.51
N ASP A 46 -23.28 -10.25 14.30
CA ASP A 46 -23.06 -8.82 14.08
C ASP A 46 -24.38 -8.06 13.81
N GLY A 47 -25.52 -8.75 13.92
CA GLY A 47 -26.84 -8.21 13.62
C GLY A 47 -27.25 -8.36 12.16
N THR A 48 -26.36 -8.81 11.29
CA THR A 48 -26.58 -9.06 9.85
C THR A 48 -26.17 -10.48 9.48
N ASN A 49 -25.06 -10.95 10.02
CA ASN A 49 -24.46 -12.24 9.71
C ASN A 49 -24.05 -12.99 10.98
N TYR A 50 -23.94 -14.31 10.87
CA TYR A 50 -23.32 -15.16 11.86
C TYR A 50 -21.93 -15.60 11.40
N TYR A 51 -20.94 -15.36 12.24
CA TYR A 51 -19.54 -15.74 12.00
C TYR A 51 -19.16 -16.89 12.91
N VAL A 52 -18.68 -17.98 12.34
CA VAL A 52 -18.05 -19.06 13.13
C VAL A 52 -16.56 -18.78 13.14
N VAL A 53 -16.02 -18.45 14.28
CA VAL A 53 -14.60 -18.06 14.44
C VAL A 53 -13.86 -19.09 15.27
N HIS A 54 -12.60 -19.34 14.88
CA HIS A 54 -11.68 -20.20 15.59
C HIS A 54 -10.34 -19.51 15.70
N PHE A 55 -9.93 -19.15 16.93
CA PHE A 55 -8.68 -18.45 17.20
C PHE A 55 -7.51 -19.44 17.12
N LYS A 56 -6.62 -19.27 16.15
CA LYS A 56 -5.42 -20.09 15.98
C LYS A 56 -4.25 -19.54 16.79
N SER A 57 -3.93 -18.29 16.60
CA SER A 57 -2.83 -17.59 17.26
C SER A 57 -2.88 -16.10 16.98
N MET A 58 -2.17 -15.34 17.77
CA MET A 58 -1.86 -13.94 17.51
C MET A 58 -0.34 -13.78 17.49
N SER A 59 0.16 -13.08 16.50
CA SER A 59 1.58 -12.80 16.37
C SER A 59 1.79 -11.38 15.86
N ARG A 60 2.95 -10.84 16.18
CA ARG A 60 3.38 -9.53 15.67
C ARG A 60 4.03 -9.73 14.30
N GLN A 61 3.79 -8.79 13.40
CA GLN A 61 4.44 -8.74 12.09
C GLN A 61 5.90 -8.26 12.26
N GLU A 62 6.85 -9.19 12.15
CA GLU A 62 8.28 -8.93 12.44
C GLU A 62 9.09 -8.56 11.20
N TYR A 63 8.52 -8.64 9.98
CA TYR A 63 9.25 -8.26 8.78
C TYR A 63 9.56 -6.76 8.75
N ASN A 64 10.67 -6.40 8.15
CA ASN A 64 11.04 -5.00 7.98
C ASN A 64 10.27 -4.38 6.81
N THR A 65 9.86 -3.13 6.97
CA THR A 65 9.49 -2.28 5.86
C THR A 65 10.73 -1.97 5.02
N ILE A 66 10.53 -1.46 3.81
CA ILE A 66 11.63 -1.11 2.90
C ILE A 66 11.50 0.32 2.41
N ASP A 67 12.64 0.88 2.02
CA ASP A 67 12.71 2.12 1.28
C ASP A 67 13.08 1.81 -0.18
N VAL A 68 12.38 2.47 -1.10
CA VAL A 68 12.55 2.27 -2.53
C VAL A 68 12.38 3.58 -3.27
N ARG A 69 13.21 3.81 -4.31
CA ARG A 69 12.95 4.85 -5.31
C ARG A 69 12.40 4.21 -6.57
N HIS A 70 11.53 4.94 -7.27
CA HIS A 70 11.12 4.53 -8.59
C HIS A 70 10.87 5.71 -9.53
N ILE A 71 10.96 5.44 -10.82
CA ILE A 71 10.62 6.35 -11.91
C ILE A 71 9.50 5.69 -12.71
N LEU A 72 8.35 6.34 -12.84
CA LEU A 72 7.22 5.80 -13.58
C LEU A 72 7.15 6.37 -15.01
N ALA A 73 7.38 5.51 -16.00
CA ALA A 73 6.99 5.76 -17.39
C ALA A 73 5.53 5.31 -17.57
N ARG A 74 4.59 6.23 -17.30
CA ARG A 74 3.14 5.93 -17.22
C ARG A 74 2.56 5.56 -18.59
N VAL A 75 1.76 4.50 -18.63
CA VAL A 75 0.91 4.14 -19.75
C VAL A 75 -0.47 4.76 -19.54
N ASP A 76 -0.71 5.92 -20.11
CA ASP A 76 -2.01 6.60 -20.05
C ASP A 76 -2.82 6.32 -21.31
N SER A 77 -3.75 5.38 -21.22
CA SER A 77 -4.65 5.01 -22.32
C SER A 77 -5.93 5.84 -22.39
N SER A 78 -6.05 6.90 -21.60
CA SER A 78 -7.28 7.72 -21.53
C SER A 78 -7.62 8.43 -22.83
N SER A 79 -6.61 8.69 -23.69
CA SER A 79 -6.79 9.30 -25.01
C SER A 79 -7.16 8.30 -26.12
N LEU A 80 -7.08 7.00 -25.85
CA LEU A 80 -7.41 5.95 -26.83
C LEU A 80 -8.92 5.71 -26.87
N ASP A 81 -9.47 5.57 -28.09
CA ASP A 81 -10.88 5.20 -28.27
C ASP A 81 -11.07 3.69 -28.06
N LYS A 82 -11.61 3.33 -26.90
CA LYS A 82 -11.89 1.92 -26.53
C LYS A 82 -12.85 1.19 -27.48
N LYS A 83 -13.54 1.92 -28.37
CA LYS A 83 -14.47 1.33 -29.38
C LYS A 83 -13.84 1.22 -30.74
N SER A 84 -12.62 1.71 -30.94
CA SER A 84 -11.89 1.59 -32.19
C SER A 84 -11.47 0.14 -32.46
N ASP A 85 -11.54 -0.30 -33.70
CA ASP A 85 -11.01 -1.58 -34.14
C ASP A 85 -9.47 -1.67 -33.97
N THR A 86 -8.80 -0.53 -33.82
CA THR A 86 -7.34 -0.44 -33.60
C THR A 86 -6.95 -0.32 -32.13
N TYR A 87 -7.91 -0.30 -31.18
CA TYR A 87 -7.63 -0.03 -29.76
C TYR A 87 -6.53 -0.92 -29.17
N GLU A 88 -6.59 -2.22 -29.41
CA GLU A 88 -5.59 -3.17 -28.88
C GLU A 88 -4.20 -2.92 -29.47
N GLN A 89 -4.13 -2.58 -30.76
CA GLN A 89 -2.85 -2.24 -31.39
C GLN A 89 -2.31 -0.91 -30.89
N ASP A 90 -3.16 0.12 -30.78
CA ASP A 90 -2.77 1.44 -30.28
C ASP A 90 -2.28 1.37 -28.83
N LEU A 91 -2.92 0.53 -28.00
CA LEU A 91 -2.49 0.26 -26.63
C LEU A 91 -1.15 -0.48 -26.58
N ALA A 92 -0.97 -1.48 -27.43
CA ALA A 92 0.30 -2.22 -27.52
C ALA A 92 1.46 -1.30 -27.98
N ASP A 93 1.21 -0.44 -28.95
CA ASP A 93 2.20 0.53 -29.43
C ASP A 93 2.56 1.57 -28.34
N LEU A 94 1.56 2.05 -27.60
CA LEU A 94 1.77 2.94 -26.45
C LEU A 94 2.61 2.26 -25.36
N LYS A 95 2.30 1.02 -25.01
CA LYS A 95 3.09 0.23 -24.06
C LYS A 95 4.52 0.04 -24.52
N ALA A 96 4.73 -0.32 -25.80
CA ALA A 96 6.07 -0.48 -26.39
C ALA A 96 6.86 0.83 -26.33
N GLN A 97 6.23 1.96 -26.63
CA GLN A 97 6.83 3.28 -26.53
C GLN A 97 7.27 3.60 -25.10
N LYS A 98 6.39 3.34 -24.11
CA LYS A 98 6.69 3.62 -22.69
C LYS A 98 7.74 2.69 -22.12
N LYS A 99 7.78 1.44 -22.58
CA LYS A 99 8.87 0.52 -22.26
C LYS A 99 10.21 1.04 -22.77
N ALA A 100 10.28 1.45 -24.03
CA ALA A 100 11.51 2.00 -24.60
C ALA A 100 11.94 3.31 -23.90
N GLU A 101 10.99 4.13 -23.45
CA GLU A 101 11.27 5.32 -22.63
C GLU A 101 11.89 4.92 -21.28
N ALA A 102 11.33 3.95 -20.58
CA ALA A 102 11.87 3.45 -19.32
C ALA A 102 13.28 2.87 -19.50
N GLU A 103 13.47 2.04 -20.54
CA GLU A 103 14.78 1.46 -20.87
C GLU A 103 15.84 2.55 -21.17
N LYS A 104 15.45 3.61 -21.88
CA LYS A 104 16.33 4.75 -22.15
C LYS A 104 16.72 5.51 -20.89
N ILE A 105 15.77 5.80 -20.00
CA ILE A 105 16.04 6.48 -18.74
C ILE A 105 16.96 5.61 -17.85
N TYR A 106 16.68 4.31 -17.79
CA TYR A 106 17.50 3.37 -17.05
C TYR A 106 18.92 3.30 -17.60
N GLN A 107 19.09 3.34 -18.92
CA GLN A 107 20.40 3.38 -19.54
C GLN A 107 21.11 4.72 -19.30
N GLU A 108 20.40 5.86 -19.33
CA GLU A 108 20.95 7.18 -18.96
C GLU A 108 21.53 7.16 -17.55
N TRP A 109 20.85 6.52 -16.60
CA TRP A 109 21.36 6.34 -15.24
C TRP A 109 22.62 5.47 -15.20
N LYS A 110 22.61 4.31 -15.89
CA LYS A 110 23.75 3.37 -15.93
C LYS A 110 25.00 3.95 -16.56
N ASP A 111 24.82 4.75 -17.59
CA ASP A 111 25.93 5.40 -18.31
C ASP A 111 26.46 6.65 -17.58
N GLY A 112 25.71 7.13 -16.58
CA GLY A 112 26.06 8.25 -15.72
C GLY A 112 26.82 7.83 -14.46
N GLU A 113 26.50 8.48 -13.35
CA GLU A 113 27.16 8.18 -12.06
C GLU A 113 26.67 6.87 -11.43
N ALA A 114 25.50 6.40 -11.82
CA ALA A 114 24.84 5.17 -11.31
C ALA A 114 24.74 5.12 -9.78
N THR A 115 24.51 6.27 -9.14
CA THR A 115 24.32 6.42 -7.69
C THR A 115 22.84 6.61 -7.35
N GLU A 116 22.48 6.47 -6.07
CA GLU A 116 21.14 6.77 -5.59
C GLU A 116 20.74 8.24 -5.85
N GLU A 117 21.68 9.16 -5.64
CA GLU A 117 21.47 10.60 -5.85
C GLU A 117 21.18 10.91 -7.33
N SER A 118 21.95 10.30 -8.24
CA SER A 118 21.70 10.45 -9.68
C SER A 118 20.37 9.82 -10.10
N PHE A 119 19.94 8.72 -9.45
CA PHE A 119 18.62 8.13 -9.66
C PHE A 119 17.51 9.08 -9.21
N ALA A 120 17.65 9.67 -8.03
CA ALA A 120 16.71 10.66 -7.51
C ALA A 120 16.54 11.86 -8.45
N ALA A 121 17.64 12.40 -8.99
CA ALA A 121 17.60 13.48 -9.96
C ALA A 121 16.88 13.10 -11.26
N LEU A 122 17.03 11.87 -11.73
CA LEU A 122 16.27 11.36 -12.89
C LEU A 122 14.79 11.14 -12.54
N ALA A 123 14.47 10.73 -11.32
CA ALA A 123 13.09 10.62 -10.88
C ALA A 123 12.38 11.99 -10.91
N ASP A 124 13.01 13.04 -10.39
CA ASP A 124 12.46 14.40 -10.44
C ASP A 124 12.29 14.92 -11.87
N LYS A 125 13.13 14.45 -12.79
CA LYS A 125 13.12 14.89 -14.19
C LYS A 125 12.07 14.16 -15.04
N TYR A 126 11.88 12.86 -14.81
CA TYR A 126 11.16 12.01 -15.75
C TYR A 126 9.94 11.29 -15.17
N SER A 127 9.85 11.11 -13.85
CA SER A 127 8.77 10.34 -13.27
C SER A 127 7.41 11.00 -13.47
N ALA A 128 6.43 10.20 -13.89
CA ALA A 128 5.03 10.60 -13.88
C ALA A 128 4.37 10.40 -12.51
N ASP A 129 5.12 9.93 -11.54
CA ASP A 129 4.71 9.78 -10.14
C ASP A 129 5.51 10.73 -9.26
N SER A 130 4.96 11.11 -8.11
CA SER A 130 5.50 12.24 -7.38
C SER A 130 5.69 12.06 -5.88
N PRO A 131 6.64 11.31 -5.40
CA PRO A 131 7.44 11.90 -4.33
C PRO A 131 8.74 12.47 -4.89
N GLU A 132 9.30 13.47 -4.20
CA GLU A 132 10.60 14.05 -4.50
C GLU A 132 11.68 12.97 -4.57
N GLY A 133 12.47 12.98 -5.65
CA GLY A 133 13.45 11.95 -5.94
C GLY A 133 12.88 10.53 -6.08
N GLY A 134 11.57 10.40 -6.30
CA GLY A 134 10.90 9.11 -6.43
C GLY A 134 10.93 8.23 -5.19
N LEU A 135 11.22 8.78 -3.99
CA LEU A 135 11.43 8.02 -2.76
C LEU A 135 10.11 7.68 -2.05
N TYR A 136 9.90 6.40 -1.82
CA TYR A 136 8.90 5.87 -0.90
C TYR A 136 9.59 5.22 0.29
N THR A 137 9.24 5.63 1.50
CA THR A 137 9.78 5.09 2.74
C THR A 137 8.74 4.23 3.46
N GLN A 138 9.23 3.29 4.25
CA GLN A 138 8.39 2.43 5.09
C GLN A 138 7.32 1.68 4.30
N VAL A 139 7.64 1.28 3.07
CA VAL A 139 6.77 0.45 2.25
C VAL A 139 6.63 -0.92 2.92
N TYR A 140 5.39 -1.37 3.04
CA TYR A 140 5.04 -2.65 3.66
C TYR A 140 4.31 -3.57 2.66
N HIS A 141 4.22 -4.86 2.98
CA HIS A 141 3.57 -5.85 2.10
C HIS A 141 2.16 -5.41 1.68
N ASN A 142 1.88 -5.51 0.40
CA ASN A 142 0.61 -5.14 -0.23
C ASN A 142 0.23 -3.64 -0.17
N MET A 143 1.19 -2.76 0.17
CA MET A 143 1.00 -1.31 0.05
C MET A 143 0.96 -0.86 -1.40
N MET A 144 1.74 -1.51 -2.25
CA MET A 144 1.84 -1.25 -3.69
C MET A 144 1.19 -2.38 -4.50
N VAL A 145 1.04 -2.18 -5.82
CA VAL A 145 0.54 -3.22 -6.73
C VAL A 145 1.45 -4.45 -6.72
N THR A 146 0.88 -5.60 -7.07
CA THR A 146 1.49 -6.91 -6.86
C THR A 146 2.90 -6.99 -7.41
N GLU A 147 3.13 -6.61 -8.66
CA GLU A 147 4.42 -6.75 -9.33
C GLU A 147 5.50 -5.86 -8.68
N PHE A 148 5.11 -4.66 -8.26
CA PHE A 148 5.98 -3.74 -7.50
C PHE A 148 6.30 -4.32 -6.13
N ASN A 149 5.28 -4.81 -5.40
CA ASN A 149 5.43 -5.43 -4.10
C ASN A 149 6.37 -6.64 -4.16
N ASP A 150 6.15 -7.54 -5.11
CA ASP A 150 6.93 -8.78 -5.25
C ASP A 150 8.41 -8.48 -5.55
N TRP A 151 8.66 -7.45 -6.37
CA TRP A 151 10.03 -7.01 -6.61
C TRP A 151 10.68 -6.47 -5.33
N CYS A 152 9.97 -5.63 -4.56
CA CYS A 152 10.50 -5.01 -3.35
C CYS A 152 10.81 -6.03 -2.24
N PHE A 153 9.97 -7.05 -2.09
CA PHE A 153 10.05 -8.03 -1.00
C PHE A 153 10.68 -9.37 -1.41
N ASP A 154 11.36 -9.41 -2.55
CA ASP A 154 12.20 -10.56 -2.88
C ASP A 154 13.31 -10.71 -1.82
N ALA A 155 13.38 -11.90 -1.19
CA ALA A 155 14.32 -12.17 -0.12
C ALA A 155 15.82 -12.04 -0.52
N ALA A 156 16.10 -12.07 -1.82
CA ALA A 156 17.46 -11.87 -2.35
C ALA A 156 17.81 -10.40 -2.58
N ARG A 157 16.85 -9.47 -2.45
CA ARG A 157 17.03 -8.04 -2.76
C ARG A 157 18.08 -7.39 -1.85
N GLN A 158 19.00 -6.64 -2.49
CA GLN A 158 20.07 -5.93 -1.81
C GLN A 158 19.99 -4.42 -2.11
N PRO A 159 20.45 -3.56 -1.17
CA PRO A 159 20.59 -2.13 -1.44
C PRO A 159 21.40 -1.86 -2.71
N GLY A 160 20.87 -0.99 -3.57
CA GLY A 160 21.45 -0.69 -4.87
C GLY A 160 20.93 -1.57 -6.03
N ASP A 161 20.12 -2.60 -5.75
CA ASP A 161 19.48 -3.38 -6.81
C ASP A 161 18.50 -2.53 -7.60
N THR A 162 18.52 -2.74 -8.92
CA THR A 162 17.67 -1.99 -9.86
C THR A 162 17.08 -2.90 -10.92
N ASP A 163 15.87 -2.55 -11.39
CA ASP A 163 15.20 -3.29 -12.47
C ASP A 163 14.12 -2.41 -13.13
N ILE A 164 13.49 -2.92 -14.18
CA ILE A 164 12.28 -2.34 -14.77
C ILE A 164 11.13 -3.31 -14.54
N VAL A 165 10.13 -2.88 -13.79
CA VAL A 165 8.94 -3.67 -13.44
C VAL A 165 7.74 -3.13 -14.20
N GLU A 166 7.06 -3.99 -14.97
CA GLU A 166 5.80 -3.67 -15.62
C GLU A 166 4.64 -3.86 -14.63
N THR A 167 3.76 -2.87 -14.57
CA THR A 167 2.52 -2.93 -13.78
C THR A 167 1.33 -2.42 -14.62
N THR A 168 0.15 -2.41 -14.04
CA THR A 168 -1.04 -1.82 -14.67
C THR A 168 -0.92 -0.31 -14.93
N TYR A 169 -0.01 0.40 -14.25
CA TYR A 169 0.23 1.83 -14.43
C TYR A 169 1.26 2.15 -15.51
N GLY A 170 2.08 1.18 -15.89
CA GLY A 170 3.17 1.35 -16.84
C GLY A 170 4.45 0.65 -16.39
N TYR A 171 5.59 1.24 -16.73
CA TYR A 171 6.91 0.70 -16.43
C TYR A 171 7.57 1.49 -15.32
N HIS A 172 7.90 0.82 -14.23
CA HIS A 172 8.60 1.38 -13.09
C HIS A 172 10.08 1.00 -13.17
N ILE A 173 10.95 1.99 -13.29
CA ILE A 173 12.38 1.78 -13.06
C ILE A 173 12.55 1.82 -11.55
N MET A 174 13.07 0.75 -10.96
CA MET A 174 13.16 0.54 -9.52
C MET A 174 14.59 0.69 -9.03
N TYR A 175 14.76 1.25 -7.83
CA TYR A 175 16.02 1.28 -7.09
C TYR A 175 15.75 0.94 -5.63
N PHE A 176 16.30 -0.16 -5.15
CA PHE A 176 16.13 -0.59 -3.76
C PHE A 176 17.10 0.17 -2.85
N VAL A 177 16.57 1.01 -1.99
CA VAL A 177 17.37 1.79 -1.03
C VAL A 177 17.80 0.91 0.13
N GLY A 178 16.87 0.15 0.72
CA GLY A 178 17.20 -0.76 1.80
C GLY A 178 16.00 -1.16 2.65
N GLN A 179 16.31 -1.87 3.74
CA GLN A 179 15.34 -2.19 4.77
C GLN A 179 15.24 -1.02 5.76
N ASP A 180 14.04 -0.79 6.28
CA ASP A 180 13.75 0.19 7.32
C ASP A 180 13.16 -0.52 8.56
N LEU A 181 12.46 0.20 9.42
CA LEU A 181 11.92 -0.28 10.68
C LEU A 181 11.00 -1.51 10.50
N PRO A 182 10.95 -2.40 11.48
CA PRO A 182 9.95 -3.46 11.51
C PRO A 182 8.54 -2.90 11.36
N TYR A 183 7.72 -3.56 10.55
CA TYR A 183 6.35 -3.10 10.21
C TYR A 183 5.51 -2.80 11.46
N TRP A 184 5.59 -3.63 12.50
CA TRP A 184 4.88 -3.38 13.73
C TRP A 184 5.27 -2.06 14.42
N GLN A 185 6.56 -1.68 14.35
CA GLN A 185 7.03 -0.40 14.92
C GLN A 185 6.46 0.79 14.14
N VAL A 186 6.44 0.69 12.81
CA VAL A 186 5.82 1.71 11.94
C VAL A 186 4.34 1.87 12.30
N ARG A 187 3.60 0.76 12.44
CA ARG A 187 2.18 0.77 12.80
C ARG A 187 1.93 1.41 14.16
N VAL A 188 2.65 0.99 15.19
CA VAL A 188 2.52 1.53 16.54
C VAL A 188 2.88 3.01 16.56
N THR A 189 3.99 3.39 15.96
CA THR A 189 4.44 4.80 15.90
C THR A 189 3.39 5.69 15.23
N ASN A 190 2.85 5.26 14.10
CA ASN A 190 1.83 6.04 13.38
C ASN A 190 0.52 6.14 14.17
N THR A 191 0.13 5.08 14.87
CA THR A 191 -1.06 5.09 15.75
C THR A 191 -0.86 6.07 16.90
N LEU A 192 0.28 6.03 17.59
CA LEU A 192 0.59 6.96 18.68
C LEU A 192 0.61 8.41 18.20
N LYS A 193 1.29 8.70 17.08
CA LYS A 193 1.30 10.06 16.49
C LYS A 193 -0.11 10.56 16.17
N THR A 194 -0.96 9.68 15.63
CA THR A 194 -2.36 10.02 15.31
C THR A 194 -3.16 10.30 16.58
N ASN A 195 -2.99 9.50 17.61
CA ASN A 195 -3.68 9.70 18.89
C ASN A 195 -3.22 11.01 19.56
N ASP A 196 -1.92 11.25 19.64
CA ASP A 196 -1.36 12.49 20.20
C ASP A 196 -1.86 13.72 19.44
N PHE A 197 -1.90 13.66 18.10
CA PHE A 197 -2.45 14.74 17.29
C PHE A 197 -3.94 14.96 17.56
N ASN A 198 -4.73 13.88 17.65
CA ASN A 198 -6.17 13.98 17.91
C ASN A 198 -6.44 14.55 19.30
N ASP A 199 -5.66 14.18 20.31
CA ASP A 199 -5.83 14.68 21.66
C ASP A 199 -5.42 16.15 21.75
N TRP A 200 -4.33 16.54 21.11
CA TRP A 200 -3.94 17.94 20.96
C TRP A 200 -5.02 18.75 20.25
N TYR A 201 -5.55 18.25 19.11
CA TYR A 201 -6.58 18.93 18.33
C TYR A 201 -7.89 19.10 19.12
N LYS A 202 -8.33 18.06 19.85
CA LYS A 202 -9.49 18.14 20.75
C LYS A 202 -9.26 19.17 21.86
N GLY A 203 -8.06 19.25 22.42
CA GLY A 203 -7.69 20.28 23.40
C GLY A 203 -7.84 21.69 22.81
N LEU A 204 -7.35 21.94 21.60
CA LEU A 204 -7.52 23.23 20.93
C LEU A 204 -9.00 23.59 20.73
N GLN A 205 -9.84 22.63 20.35
CA GLN A 205 -11.28 22.88 20.15
C GLN A 205 -11.99 23.32 21.44
N GLN A 206 -11.51 22.88 22.61
CA GLN A 206 -12.07 23.30 23.90
C GLN A 206 -11.68 24.75 24.26
N ASP A 207 -10.51 25.20 23.78
CA ASP A 207 -9.96 26.52 24.10
C ASP A 207 -10.50 27.62 23.16
N TYR A 208 -11.12 27.26 22.03
CA TYR A 208 -11.60 28.23 21.04
C TYR A 208 -13.09 28.06 20.76
N THR A 209 -13.85 29.14 20.97
CA THR A 209 -15.26 29.19 20.54
C THR A 209 -15.31 29.65 19.07
N VAL A 210 -15.82 28.79 18.20
CA VAL A 210 -16.09 29.15 16.81
C VAL A 210 -17.43 29.89 16.75
N THR A 211 -17.40 31.17 16.35
CA THR A 211 -18.63 31.96 16.07
C THR A 211 -18.77 32.09 14.57
N GLU A 212 -19.93 31.69 14.05
CA GLU A 212 -20.28 31.92 12.65
C GLU A 212 -20.39 33.41 12.35
N GLY A 213 -19.53 33.91 11.48
CA GLY A 213 -19.64 35.27 10.98
C GLY A 213 -20.80 35.41 9.99
N SER A 214 -21.30 36.64 9.83
CA SER A 214 -22.41 36.97 8.92
C SER A 214 -22.15 36.56 7.45
N GLY A 215 -20.92 36.34 7.06
CA GLY A 215 -20.49 35.83 5.73
C GLY A 215 -20.77 34.35 5.49
N MET A 216 -20.95 33.53 6.53
CA MET A 216 -21.20 32.10 6.38
C MET A 216 -22.47 31.75 5.57
N LYS A 217 -23.47 32.64 5.59
CA LYS A 217 -24.70 32.47 4.79
C LYS A 217 -24.49 32.54 3.27
N PHE A 218 -23.29 32.91 2.81
CA PHE A 218 -22.90 32.97 1.40
C PHE A 218 -21.97 31.82 0.97
N VAL A 219 -21.67 30.92 1.87
CA VAL A 219 -20.88 29.71 1.61
C VAL A 219 -21.86 28.55 1.50
N GLY A 220 -22.21 28.19 0.25
CA GLY A 220 -23.09 27.07 -0.08
C GLY A 220 -22.40 26.07 -0.98
#